data_585677494ee336197610cbc693554289
#
_entry.id   585677494ee336197610cbc693554289
#
_cell.length_a   1.000
_cell.length_b   1.000
_cell.length_c   1.000
_cell.angle_alpha   90.00
_cell.angle_beta   90.00
_cell.angle_gamma   90.00
#
_symmetry.space_group_name_H-M   'P 1'
#
loop_
_entity.id
_entity.type
_entity.pdbx_description
1 polymer ?
#
loop_
_entity_poly.entity_id
_entity_poly.type
_entity_poly.pdbx_seq_one_letter_code
_entity_poly.pdbx_strand_id
1 'polypeptide(L)'
;MLLALAAGVLSVLGGAFMPPLLIPAAAAIGFIGNAYGTLYCGIALAVSLGGIAALLSSNVLTMLCIAGFVLLSSVTLGIGLRKRLPYRLLAVLVAFFALAALYLDTALPSLLAGKEPFAGIVELFYQLEDAYKQAGLDISSLQLSTEVLPEVFYGVLIALAEGVGFLTVVLAKWFSTKAKADVRPMAPFVRWQLPSSLRIGMPMIAAAIILML
;
A
#
# COMPACT_ATOMS: atom_id res chain seq x y z
N MET A 1 -15.02 -18.69 10.96
CA MET A 1 -15.41 -18.77 9.55
C MET A 1 -15.95 -17.44 9.02
N LEU A 2 -17.01 -16.85 9.61
CA LEU A 2 -17.56 -15.56 9.15
C LEU A 2 -16.54 -14.43 9.05
N LEU A 3 -15.64 -14.28 10.02
CA LEU A 3 -14.55 -13.29 9.99
C LEU A 3 -13.61 -13.48 8.81
N ALA A 4 -13.29 -14.73 8.45
CA ALA A 4 -12.41 -15.02 7.32
C ALA A 4 -13.07 -14.65 5.99
N LEU A 5 -14.36 -14.97 5.85
CA LEU A 5 -15.14 -14.56 4.67
C LEU A 5 -15.25 -13.02 4.58
N ALA A 6 -15.56 -12.36 5.69
CA ALA A 6 -15.68 -10.90 5.73
C ALA A 6 -14.35 -10.20 5.36
N ALA A 7 -13.23 -10.69 5.87
CA ALA A 7 -11.91 -10.14 5.53
C ALA A 7 -11.56 -10.37 4.05
N GLY A 8 -11.90 -11.55 3.50
CA GLY A 8 -11.74 -11.83 2.08
C GLY A 8 -12.58 -10.92 1.20
N VAL A 9 -13.87 -10.74 1.52
CA VAL A 9 -14.77 -9.82 0.80
C VAL A 9 -14.31 -8.37 0.90
N LEU A 10 -13.83 -7.93 2.07
CA LEU A 10 -13.27 -6.59 2.24
C LEU A 10 -12.07 -6.36 1.31
N SER A 11 -11.24 -7.38 1.14
CA SER A 11 -10.11 -7.32 0.19
C SER A 11 -10.57 -7.20 -1.27
N VAL A 12 -11.61 -7.92 -1.64
CA VAL A 12 -12.20 -7.85 -2.99
C VAL A 12 -12.77 -6.46 -3.26
N LEU A 13 -13.53 -5.90 -2.32
CA LEU A 13 -14.06 -4.54 -2.42
C LEU A 13 -12.93 -3.49 -2.49
N GLY A 14 -11.85 -3.69 -1.71
CA GLY A 14 -10.67 -2.83 -1.76
C GLY A 14 -9.98 -2.88 -3.13
N GLY A 15 -9.77 -4.07 -3.65
CA GLY A 15 -9.11 -4.24 -4.95
C GLY A 15 -9.90 -3.68 -6.13
N ALA A 16 -11.23 -3.84 -6.10
CA ALA A 16 -12.08 -3.47 -7.23
C ALA A 16 -12.55 -2.00 -7.21
N PHE A 17 -12.84 -1.45 -6.03
CA PHE A 17 -13.55 -0.17 -5.93
C PHE A 17 -12.85 0.87 -5.04
N MET A 18 -12.09 0.44 -4.03
CA MET A 18 -11.64 1.34 -2.98
C MET A 18 -10.27 0.92 -2.39
N PRO A 19 -9.15 1.19 -3.10
CA PRO A 19 -7.81 0.74 -2.73
C PRO A 19 -7.43 0.91 -1.25
N PRO A 20 -7.83 1.99 -0.52
CA PRO A 20 -7.54 2.10 0.91
C PRO A 20 -8.09 0.97 1.78
N LEU A 21 -9.15 0.24 1.33
CA LEU A 21 -9.69 -0.91 2.05
C LEU A 21 -8.77 -2.14 2.02
N LEU A 22 -7.77 -2.18 1.14
CA LEU A 22 -6.76 -3.23 1.12
C LEU A 22 -5.91 -3.25 2.40
N ILE A 23 -5.72 -2.09 3.03
CA ILE A 23 -4.96 -1.96 4.28
C ILE A 23 -5.64 -2.73 5.42
N PRO A 24 -6.90 -2.42 5.80
CA PRO A 24 -7.60 -3.18 6.84
C PRO A 24 -7.87 -4.63 6.44
N ALA A 25 -8.04 -4.92 5.15
CA ALA A 25 -8.23 -6.29 4.67
C ALA A 25 -6.98 -7.15 4.90
N ALA A 26 -5.80 -6.70 4.46
CA ALA A 26 -4.54 -7.40 4.67
C ALA A 26 -4.23 -7.57 6.17
N ALA A 27 -4.50 -6.52 6.97
CA ALA A 27 -4.36 -6.56 8.42
C ALA A 27 -5.28 -7.60 9.07
N ALA A 28 -6.55 -7.66 8.64
CA ALA A 28 -7.52 -8.62 9.17
C ALA A 28 -7.18 -10.07 8.79
N ILE A 29 -6.76 -10.32 7.55
CA ILE A 29 -6.34 -11.65 7.09
C ILE A 29 -5.10 -12.10 7.86
N GLY A 30 -4.10 -11.22 8.01
CA GLY A 30 -2.90 -11.49 8.80
C GLY A 30 -3.20 -11.77 10.28
N PHE A 31 -4.10 -10.99 10.88
CA PHE A 31 -4.63 -11.24 12.22
C PHE A 31 -5.31 -12.62 12.33
N ILE A 32 -6.15 -12.99 11.37
CA ILE A 32 -6.82 -14.30 11.33
C ILE A 32 -5.78 -15.42 11.31
N GLY A 33 -4.72 -15.28 10.53
CA GLY A 33 -3.60 -16.22 10.49
C GLY A 33 -2.90 -16.40 11.85
N ASN A 34 -2.76 -15.31 12.60
CA ASN A 34 -2.18 -15.35 13.96
C ASN A 34 -3.15 -15.96 14.99
N ALA A 35 -4.39 -15.49 15.03
CA ALA A 35 -5.34 -15.82 16.11
C ALA A 35 -6.06 -17.15 15.92
N TYR A 36 -6.41 -17.51 14.68
CA TYR A 36 -7.24 -18.66 14.36
C TYR A 36 -6.52 -19.74 13.54
N GLY A 37 -5.29 -19.47 13.11
CA GLY A 37 -4.44 -20.42 12.42
C GLY A 37 -4.51 -20.36 10.90
N THR A 38 -3.67 -21.19 10.27
CA THR A 38 -3.40 -21.17 8.82
C THR A 38 -4.60 -21.54 7.97
N LEU A 39 -5.49 -22.42 8.47
CA LEU A 39 -6.68 -22.83 7.72
C LEU A 39 -7.62 -21.65 7.45
N TYR A 40 -7.93 -20.88 8.48
CA TYR A 40 -8.84 -19.71 8.33
C TYR A 40 -8.20 -18.58 7.53
N CYS A 41 -6.88 -18.41 7.65
CA CYS A 41 -6.12 -17.51 6.80
C CYS A 41 -6.20 -17.96 5.33
N GLY A 42 -6.04 -19.25 5.07
CA GLY A 42 -6.15 -19.83 3.73
C GLY A 42 -7.54 -19.61 3.11
N ILE A 43 -8.61 -19.78 3.89
CA ILE A 43 -9.98 -19.50 3.44
C ILE A 43 -10.15 -18.02 3.08
N ALA A 44 -9.67 -17.10 3.95
CA ALA A 44 -9.74 -15.66 3.68
C ALA A 44 -8.98 -15.27 2.43
N LEU A 45 -7.77 -15.82 2.26
CA LEU A 45 -6.95 -15.59 1.06
C LEU A 45 -7.61 -16.18 -0.20
N ALA A 46 -8.18 -17.39 -0.14
CA ALA A 46 -8.86 -18.00 -1.29
C ALA A 46 -10.05 -17.15 -1.76
N VAL A 47 -10.87 -16.64 -0.83
CA VAL A 47 -11.98 -15.72 -1.14
C VAL A 47 -11.45 -14.41 -1.72
N SER A 48 -10.39 -13.84 -1.10
CA SER A 48 -9.78 -12.61 -1.56
C SER A 48 -9.22 -12.74 -2.99
N LEU A 49 -8.34 -13.71 -3.20
CA LEU A 49 -7.67 -13.90 -4.49
C LEU A 49 -8.65 -14.31 -5.59
N GLY A 50 -9.60 -15.20 -5.29
CA GLY A 50 -10.64 -15.60 -6.22
C GLY A 50 -11.55 -14.45 -6.63
N GLY A 51 -11.97 -13.62 -5.67
CA GLY A 51 -12.80 -12.45 -5.93
C GLY A 51 -12.04 -11.35 -6.71
N ILE A 52 -10.78 -11.07 -6.35
CA ILE A 52 -9.93 -10.13 -7.09
C ILE A 52 -9.74 -10.62 -8.54
N ALA A 53 -9.44 -11.90 -8.73
CA ALA A 53 -9.28 -12.49 -10.05
C ALA A 53 -10.58 -12.40 -10.89
N ALA A 54 -11.72 -12.62 -10.29
CA ALA A 54 -13.01 -12.53 -10.98
C ALA A 54 -13.36 -11.10 -11.41
N LEU A 55 -13.09 -10.10 -10.57
CA LEU A 55 -13.46 -8.70 -10.84
C LEU A 55 -12.43 -7.95 -11.68
N LEU A 56 -11.14 -8.28 -11.56
CA LEU A 56 -10.05 -7.60 -12.27
C LEU A 56 -9.49 -8.41 -13.43
N SER A 57 -10.24 -9.39 -13.93
CA SER A 57 -9.79 -10.26 -15.06
C SER A 57 -9.44 -9.47 -16.33
N SER A 58 -10.02 -8.29 -16.54
CA SER A 58 -9.73 -7.40 -17.66
C SER A 58 -8.38 -6.69 -17.55
N ASN A 59 -7.84 -6.53 -16.34
CA ASN A 59 -6.53 -5.92 -16.09
C ASN A 59 -5.65 -6.87 -15.27
N VAL A 60 -5.01 -7.79 -15.98
CA VAL A 60 -4.21 -8.85 -15.37
C VAL A 60 -3.06 -8.31 -14.53
N LEU A 61 -2.44 -7.20 -14.95
CA LEU A 61 -1.31 -6.62 -14.23
C LEU A 61 -1.77 -6.07 -12.86
N THR A 62 -2.77 -5.20 -12.85
CA THR A 62 -3.33 -4.65 -11.61
C THR A 62 -3.85 -5.77 -10.70
N MET A 63 -4.50 -6.78 -11.29
CA MET A 63 -4.91 -7.97 -10.56
C MET A 63 -3.76 -8.66 -9.83
N LEU A 64 -2.64 -8.90 -10.52
CA LEU A 64 -1.46 -9.54 -9.95
C LEU A 64 -0.79 -8.69 -8.88
N CYS A 65 -0.71 -7.37 -9.08
CA CYS A 65 -0.15 -6.43 -8.10
C CYS A 65 -0.96 -6.42 -6.81
N ILE A 66 -2.28 -6.29 -6.90
CA ILE A 66 -3.19 -6.27 -5.74
C ILE A 66 -3.20 -7.63 -5.04
N ALA A 67 -3.35 -8.72 -5.79
CA ALA A 67 -3.35 -10.08 -5.24
C ALA A 67 -2.00 -10.40 -4.55
N GLY A 68 -0.89 -10.02 -5.18
CA GLY A 68 0.46 -10.16 -4.63
C GLY A 68 0.63 -9.37 -3.32
N PHE A 69 0.21 -8.11 -3.30
CA PHE A 69 0.24 -7.29 -2.08
C PHE A 69 -0.57 -7.93 -0.94
N VAL A 70 -1.81 -8.31 -1.19
CA VAL A 70 -2.69 -8.92 -0.18
C VAL A 70 -2.11 -10.24 0.33
N LEU A 71 -1.67 -11.11 -0.56
CA LEU A 71 -1.10 -12.41 -0.21
C LEU A 71 0.16 -12.25 0.64
N LEU A 72 1.16 -11.53 0.13
CA LEU A 72 2.45 -11.40 0.79
C LEU A 72 2.36 -10.66 2.11
N SER A 73 1.59 -9.57 2.18
CA SER A 73 1.38 -8.80 3.40
C SER A 73 0.65 -9.61 4.46
N SER A 74 -0.43 -10.31 4.09
CA SER A 74 -1.22 -11.10 5.04
C SER A 74 -0.46 -12.30 5.59
N VAL A 75 0.27 -13.02 4.75
CA VAL A 75 1.10 -14.16 5.17
C VAL A 75 2.24 -13.69 6.07
N THR A 76 2.92 -12.61 5.70
CA THR A 76 4.00 -12.02 6.50
C THR A 76 3.50 -11.57 7.87
N LEU A 77 2.34 -10.91 7.93
CA LEU A 77 1.73 -10.52 9.20
C LEU A 77 1.30 -11.72 10.02
N GLY A 78 0.64 -12.71 9.43
CA GLY A 78 0.20 -13.91 10.15
C GLY A 78 1.35 -14.68 10.77
N ILE A 79 2.41 -14.93 9.99
CA ILE A 79 3.62 -15.61 10.49
C ILE A 79 4.39 -14.72 11.47
N GLY A 80 4.56 -13.44 11.14
CA GLY A 80 5.35 -12.52 11.93
C GLY A 80 4.75 -12.23 13.30
N LEU A 81 3.44 -12.05 13.39
CA LEU A 81 2.74 -11.88 14.66
C LEU A 81 2.83 -13.15 15.50
N ARG A 82 2.63 -14.32 14.90
CA ARG A 82 2.76 -15.63 15.59
C ARG A 82 4.17 -15.88 16.09
N LYS A 83 5.21 -15.51 15.33
CA LYS A 83 6.61 -15.61 15.72
C LYS A 83 7.08 -14.45 16.61
N ARG A 84 6.20 -13.52 16.96
CA ARG A 84 6.49 -12.33 17.76
C ARG A 84 7.62 -11.47 17.19
N LEU A 85 7.68 -11.36 15.86
CA LEU A 85 8.67 -10.51 15.19
C LEU A 85 8.49 -9.03 15.60
N PRO A 86 9.57 -8.23 15.54
CA PRO A 86 9.48 -6.79 15.80
C PRO A 86 8.51 -6.12 14.82
N TYR A 87 7.58 -5.30 15.31
CA TYR A 87 6.61 -4.59 14.44
C TYR A 87 7.27 -3.72 13.38
N ARG A 88 8.47 -3.15 13.68
CA ARG A 88 9.24 -2.39 12.70
C ARG A 88 9.61 -3.24 11.48
N LEU A 89 10.08 -4.47 11.72
CA LEU A 89 10.41 -5.39 10.62
C LEU A 89 9.17 -5.74 9.80
N LEU A 90 8.04 -5.99 10.46
CA LEU A 90 6.78 -6.27 9.78
C LEU A 90 6.32 -5.06 8.94
N ALA A 91 6.43 -3.84 9.47
CA ALA A 91 6.06 -2.63 8.76
C ALA A 91 6.95 -2.42 7.52
N VAL A 92 8.26 -2.62 7.64
CA VAL A 92 9.19 -2.51 6.50
C VAL A 92 8.88 -3.56 5.43
N LEU A 93 8.61 -4.82 5.82
CA LEU A 93 8.28 -5.87 4.86
C LEU A 93 6.95 -5.58 4.12
N VAL A 94 5.92 -5.16 4.85
CA VAL A 94 4.63 -4.78 4.24
C VAL A 94 4.78 -3.54 3.35
N ALA A 95 5.56 -2.55 3.79
CA ALA A 95 5.87 -1.37 2.98
C ALA A 95 6.61 -1.76 1.68
N PHE A 96 7.56 -2.69 1.76
CA PHE A 96 8.26 -3.20 0.58
C PHE A 96 7.29 -3.86 -0.42
N PHE A 97 6.35 -4.68 0.06
CA PHE A 97 5.34 -5.30 -0.82
C PHE A 97 4.38 -4.26 -1.41
N ALA A 98 4.00 -3.25 -0.62
CA ALA A 98 3.18 -2.14 -1.11
C ALA A 98 3.92 -1.33 -2.18
N LEU A 99 5.20 -1.01 -1.95
CA LEU A 99 6.03 -0.29 -2.90
C LEU A 99 6.19 -1.09 -4.21
N ALA A 100 6.48 -2.39 -4.11
CA ALA A 100 6.60 -3.25 -5.26
C ALA A 100 5.29 -3.31 -6.08
N ALA A 101 4.15 -3.46 -5.41
CA ALA A 101 2.85 -3.49 -6.07
C ALA A 101 2.52 -2.16 -6.75
N LEU A 102 2.71 -1.03 -6.06
CA LEU A 102 2.47 0.31 -6.60
C LEU A 102 3.40 0.61 -7.77
N TYR A 103 4.70 0.28 -7.63
CA TYR A 103 5.67 0.51 -8.69
C TYR A 103 5.37 -0.33 -9.93
N LEU A 104 5.09 -1.62 -9.76
CA LEU A 104 4.77 -2.50 -10.88
C LEU A 104 3.47 -2.07 -11.59
N ASP A 105 2.44 -1.68 -10.84
CA ASP A 105 1.17 -1.25 -11.42
C ASP A 105 1.30 0.05 -12.22
N THR A 106 2.16 0.97 -11.77
CA THR A 106 2.31 2.31 -12.38
C THR A 106 3.41 2.38 -13.44
N ALA A 107 4.58 1.77 -13.21
CA ALA A 107 5.73 1.87 -14.09
C ALA A 107 5.78 0.80 -15.17
N LEU A 108 5.34 -0.43 -14.86
CA LEU A 108 5.48 -1.56 -15.78
C LEU A 108 4.70 -1.40 -17.09
N PRO A 109 3.48 -0.83 -17.14
CA PRO A 109 2.78 -0.59 -18.40
C PRO A 109 3.57 0.33 -19.35
N SER A 110 4.18 1.39 -18.81
CA SER A 110 5.02 2.32 -19.59
C SER A 110 6.28 1.63 -20.11
N LEU A 111 6.95 0.84 -19.26
CA LEU A 111 8.15 0.08 -19.63
C LEU A 111 7.86 -0.97 -20.72
N LEU A 112 6.75 -1.69 -20.62
CA LEU A 112 6.33 -2.67 -21.63
C LEU A 112 6.00 -2.01 -22.97
N ALA A 113 5.57 -0.74 -22.96
CA ALA A 113 5.35 0.07 -24.15
C ALA A 113 6.65 0.70 -24.70
N GLY A 114 7.82 0.41 -24.12
CA GLY A 114 9.11 0.99 -24.53
C GLY A 114 9.25 2.47 -24.16
N LYS A 115 8.44 2.98 -23.23
CA LYS A 115 8.48 4.34 -22.71
C LYS A 115 9.24 4.39 -21.38
N GLU A 116 9.57 5.60 -20.93
CA GLU A 116 10.14 5.82 -19.60
C GLU A 116 9.17 5.38 -18.48
N PRO A 117 9.69 4.96 -17.31
CA PRO A 117 8.86 4.71 -16.15
C PRO A 117 8.00 5.94 -15.85
N PHE A 118 6.70 5.72 -15.56
CA PHE A 118 5.74 6.79 -15.25
C PHE A 118 5.35 7.73 -16.42
N ALA A 119 5.75 7.45 -17.65
CA ALA A 119 5.32 8.26 -18.81
C ALA A 119 3.79 8.43 -18.89
N GLY A 120 3.01 7.41 -18.51
CA GLY A 120 1.55 7.51 -18.43
C GLY A 120 1.05 8.50 -17.37
N ILE A 121 1.77 8.67 -16.28
CA ILE A 121 1.42 9.64 -15.23
C ILE A 121 1.74 11.06 -15.68
N VAL A 122 2.88 11.23 -16.32
CA VAL A 122 3.27 12.51 -16.92
C VAL A 122 2.23 12.94 -17.97
N GLU A 123 1.75 12.00 -18.79
CA GLU A 123 0.72 12.26 -19.79
C GLU A 123 -0.62 12.64 -19.14
N LEU A 124 -1.02 11.95 -18.06
CA LEU A 124 -2.21 12.34 -17.28
C LEU A 124 -2.09 13.75 -16.69
N PHE A 125 -0.89 14.12 -16.24
CA PHE A 125 -0.66 15.46 -15.71
C PHE A 125 -0.85 16.55 -16.78
N TYR A 126 -0.35 16.32 -17.99
CA TYR A 126 -0.60 17.23 -19.11
C TYR A 126 -2.09 17.33 -19.48
N GLN A 127 -2.80 16.20 -19.49
CA GLN A 127 -4.24 16.20 -19.77
C GLN A 127 -5.01 16.99 -18.70
N LEU A 128 -4.63 16.87 -17.43
CA LEU A 128 -5.20 17.65 -16.33
C LEU A 128 -4.89 19.14 -16.50
N GLU A 129 -3.65 19.49 -16.82
CA GLU A 129 -3.24 20.87 -17.07
C GLU A 129 -4.06 21.51 -18.18
N ASP A 130 -4.23 20.80 -19.29
CA ASP A 130 -5.04 21.27 -20.41
C ASP A 130 -6.53 21.42 -20.05
N ALA A 131 -7.07 20.49 -19.24
CA ALA A 131 -8.44 20.60 -18.75
C ALA A 131 -8.64 21.81 -17.85
N TYR A 132 -7.69 22.12 -16.96
CA TYR A 132 -7.73 23.31 -16.10
C TYR A 132 -7.63 24.60 -16.91
N LYS A 133 -6.73 24.66 -17.91
CA LYS A 133 -6.62 25.80 -18.82
C LYS A 133 -7.94 26.05 -19.58
N GLN A 134 -8.59 24.97 -20.06
CA GLN A 134 -9.89 25.07 -20.72
C GLN A 134 -10.99 25.53 -19.75
N ALA A 135 -10.90 25.21 -18.47
CA ALA A 135 -11.82 25.70 -17.43
C ALA A 135 -11.55 27.16 -17.00
N GLY A 136 -10.54 27.83 -17.59
CA GLY A 136 -10.17 29.21 -17.27
C GLY A 136 -9.41 29.37 -15.94
N LEU A 137 -8.88 28.26 -15.38
CA LEU A 137 -8.09 28.27 -14.17
C LEU A 137 -6.60 28.42 -14.54
N ASP A 138 -5.96 29.48 -14.04
CA ASP A 138 -4.52 29.67 -14.24
C ASP A 138 -3.75 28.84 -13.22
N ILE A 139 -3.15 27.74 -13.69
CA ILE A 139 -2.27 26.88 -12.90
C ILE A 139 -0.79 27.08 -13.25
N SER A 140 -0.44 28.16 -13.95
CA SER A 140 0.93 28.47 -14.33
C SER A 140 1.87 28.62 -13.10
N SER A 141 1.29 28.92 -11.93
CA SER A 141 2.01 28.91 -10.65
C SER A 141 2.39 27.51 -10.14
N LEU A 142 1.77 26.45 -10.67
CA LEU A 142 2.08 25.05 -10.38
C LEU A 142 3.05 24.46 -11.43
N GLN A 143 3.98 25.26 -11.96
CA GLN A 143 5.02 24.79 -12.89
C GLN A 143 5.94 23.76 -12.20
N LEU A 144 5.41 22.57 -11.95
CA LEU A 144 6.21 21.39 -11.78
C LEU A 144 6.87 21.12 -13.13
N SER A 145 8.16 21.44 -13.23
CA SER A 145 8.88 21.11 -14.46
C SER A 145 8.74 19.60 -14.67
N THR A 146 8.40 19.18 -15.87
CA THR A 146 8.21 17.77 -16.22
C THR A 146 9.44 16.90 -15.93
N GLU A 147 10.61 17.52 -15.80
CA GLU A 147 11.86 16.89 -15.43
C GLU A 147 11.89 16.45 -13.95
N VAL A 148 11.23 17.19 -13.06
CA VAL A 148 11.20 16.90 -11.62
C VAL A 148 10.05 15.97 -11.25
N LEU A 149 9.01 15.89 -12.08
CA LEU A 149 7.81 15.10 -11.81
C LEU A 149 8.09 13.62 -11.48
N PRO A 150 8.93 12.89 -12.24
CA PRO A 150 9.26 11.51 -11.93
C PRO A 150 9.95 11.34 -10.57
N GLU A 151 10.87 12.24 -10.22
CA GLU A 151 11.61 12.19 -8.95
C GLU A 151 10.68 12.40 -7.75
N VAL A 152 9.79 13.41 -7.85
CA VAL A 152 8.75 13.64 -6.83
C VAL A 152 7.85 12.44 -6.70
N PHE A 153 7.49 11.80 -7.81
CA PHE A 153 6.60 10.64 -7.80
C PHE A 153 7.23 9.42 -7.12
N TYR A 154 8.53 9.18 -7.30
CA TYR A 154 9.25 8.15 -6.53
C TYR A 154 9.17 8.42 -5.02
N GLY A 155 9.39 9.66 -4.60
CA GLY A 155 9.26 10.06 -3.19
C GLY A 155 7.86 9.81 -2.64
N VAL A 156 6.83 10.17 -3.40
CA VAL A 156 5.42 9.95 -3.04
C VAL A 156 5.11 8.46 -2.93
N LEU A 157 5.55 7.62 -3.87
CA LEU A 157 5.34 6.17 -3.81
C LEU A 157 5.97 5.55 -2.57
N ILE A 158 7.20 5.95 -2.22
CA ILE A 158 7.89 5.47 -1.03
C ILE A 158 7.11 5.88 0.23
N ALA A 159 6.71 7.15 0.34
CA ALA A 159 5.96 7.65 1.48
C ALA A 159 4.60 6.96 1.64
N LEU A 160 3.88 6.73 0.54
CA LEU A 160 2.64 5.97 0.53
C LEU A 160 2.85 4.53 0.98
N ALA A 161 3.86 3.85 0.44
CA ALA A 161 4.16 2.47 0.80
C ALA A 161 4.51 2.32 2.29
N GLU A 162 5.28 3.25 2.85
CA GLU A 162 5.61 3.28 4.28
C GLU A 162 4.37 3.53 5.14
N GLY A 163 3.51 4.46 4.74
CA GLY A 163 2.22 4.71 5.37
C GLY A 163 1.33 3.46 5.37
N VAL A 164 1.22 2.78 4.23
CA VAL A 164 0.50 1.51 4.09
C VAL A 164 1.07 0.45 5.02
N GLY A 165 2.39 0.25 5.02
CA GLY A 165 3.08 -0.72 5.87
C GLY A 165 2.82 -0.47 7.35
N PHE A 166 2.97 0.78 7.79
CA PHE A 166 2.73 1.18 9.16
C PHE A 166 1.27 0.95 9.58
N LEU A 167 0.30 1.48 8.83
CA LEU A 167 -1.12 1.37 9.13
C LEU A 167 -1.58 -0.09 9.17
N THR A 168 -1.13 -0.91 8.23
CA THR A 168 -1.48 -2.33 8.17
C THR A 168 -1.04 -3.06 9.43
N VAL A 169 0.19 -2.81 9.91
CA VAL A 169 0.71 -3.44 11.13
C VAL A 169 0.00 -2.94 12.38
N VAL A 170 -0.29 -1.64 12.47
CA VAL A 170 -1.04 -1.06 13.59
C VAL A 170 -2.43 -1.67 13.69
N LEU A 171 -3.13 -1.79 12.56
CA LEU A 171 -4.46 -2.40 12.49
C LEU A 171 -4.41 -3.89 12.85
N ALA A 172 -3.45 -4.65 12.32
CA ALA A 172 -3.29 -6.07 12.63
C ALA A 172 -3.05 -6.29 14.14
N LYS A 173 -2.22 -5.44 14.76
CA LYS A 173 -2.05 -5.43 16.20
C LYS A 173 -3.34 -5.07 16.94
N TRP A 174 -4.05 -4.04 16.49
CA TRP A 174 -5.29 -3.61 17.12
C TRP A 174 -6.34 -4.73 17.09
N PHE A 175 -6.52 -5.42 15.96
CA PHE A 175 -7.38 -6.60 15.86
C PHE A 175 -6.95 -7.70 16.82
N SER A 176 -5.64 -7.99 16.89
CA SER A 176 -5.08 -9.02 17.77
C SER A 176 -5.31 -8.70 19.25
N THR A 177 -5.15 -7.44 19.64
CA THR A 177 -5.38 -6.99 21.02
C THR A 177 -6.87 -7.07 21.38
N LYS A 178 -7.77 -6.67 20.50
CA LYS A 178 -9.22 -6.76 20.73
C LYS A 178 -9.70 -8.20 20.84
N ALA A 179 -9.11 -9.11 20.08
CA ALA A 179 -9.41 -10.54 20.17
C ALA A 179 -8.68 -11.27 21.29
N LYS A 180 -7.93 -10.56 22.14
CA LYS A 180 -7.10 -11.14 23.23
C LYS A 180 -6.11 -12.19 22.73
N ALA A 181 -5.68 -12.08 21.47
CA ALA A 181 -4.64 -12.94 20.92
C ALA A 181 -3.28 -12.61 21.55
N ASP A 182 -2.46 -13.65 21.73
CA ASP A 182 -1.12 -13.47 22.31
C ASP A 182 -0.20 -12.79 21.29
N VAL A 183 0.02 -11.50 21.48
CA VAL A 183 0.91 -10.70 20.64
C VAL A 183 1.91 -9.93 21.51
N ARG A 184 3.08 -9.68 20.92
CA ARG A 184 4.10 -8.86 21.57
C ARG A 184 3.54 -7.47 21.92
N PRO A 185 3.82 -6.92 23.13
CA PRO A 185 3.48 -5.54 23.43
C PRO A 185 4.21 -4.60 22.46
N MET A 186 3.48 -3.64 21.91
CA MET A 186 4.06 -2.64 21.01
C MET A 186 4.70 -1.55 21.85
N ALA A 187 5.96 -1.23 21.60
CA ALA A 187 6.60 -0.10 22.23
C ALA A 187 5.80 1.19 21.90
N PRO A 188 5.69 2.14 22.84
CA PRO A 188 5.07 3.44 22.57
C PRO A 188 5.66 4.06 21.31
N PHE A 189 4.83 4.70 20.48
CA PHE A 189 5.25 5.30 19.20
C PHE A 189 6.45 6.24 19.35
N VAL A 190 6.51 6.96 20.47
CA VAL A 190 7.64 7.85 20.82
C VAL A 190 8.99 7.10 20.89
N ARG A 191 8.98 5.80 21.12
CA ARG A 191 10.18 4.95 21.16
C ARG A 191 10.47 4.28 19.80
N TRP A 192 9.63 4.50 18.82
CA TRP A 192 9.90 4.08 17.45
C TRP A 192 10.94 5.02 16.88
N GLN A 193 12.18 4.61 16.90
CA GLN A 193 13.19 5.31 16.13
C GLN A 193 12.90 5.03 14.66
N LEU A 194 12.48 6.05 13.93
CA LEU A 194 12.44 6.00 12.48
C LEU A 194 13.82 5.60 11.97
N PRO A 195 13.93 4.71 10.97
CA PRO A 195 15.19 4.46 10.28
C PRO A 195 15.85 5.79 9.92
N SER A 196 17.18 5.85 9.97
CA SER A 196 17.93 7.09 9.72
C SER A 196 17.61 7.71 8.35
N SER A 197 17.26 6.88 7.36
CA SER A 197 16.79 7.31 6.05
C SER A 197 15.48 8.11 6.10
N LEU A 198 14.53 7.73 6.96
CA LEU A 198 13.28 8.45 7.15
C LEU A 198 13.43 9.72 8.00
N ARG A 199 14.42 9.75 8.91
CA ARG A 199 14.74 10.97 9.67
C ARG A 199 15.19 12.11 8.75
N ILE A 200 15.81 11.79 7.63
CA ILE A 200 16.30 12.74 6.63
C ILE A 200 15.25 12.96 5.53
N GLY A 201 14.58 11.90 5.07
CA GLY A 201 13.62 11.97 3.96
C GLY A 201 12.37 12.79 4.28
N MET A 202 11.77 12.64 5.46
CA MET A 202 10.58 13.41 5.84
C MET A 202 10.83 14.94 5.89
N PRO A 203 11.88 15.46 6.55
CA PRO A 203 12.16 16.89 6.49
C PRO A 203 12.57 17.37 5.10
N MET A 204 13.20 16.54 4.26
CA MET A 204 13.49 16.91 2.87
C MET A 204 12.21 17.02 2.03
N ILE A 205 11.26 16.11 2.18
CA ILE A 205 9.95 16.20 1.50
C ILE A 205 9.18 17.42 2.00
N ALA A 206 9.16 17.67 3.31
CA ALA A 206 8.53 18.85 3.87
C ALA A 206 9.20 20.15 3.39
N ALA A 207 10.53 20.18 3.32
CA ALA A 207 11.28 21.33 2.80
C ALA A 207 11.02 21.53 1.30
N ALA A 208 10.95 20.47 0.51
CA ALA A 208 10.63 20.56 -0.92
C ALA A 208 9.20 21.11 -1.13
N ILE A 209 8.22 20.67 -0.33
CA ILE A 209 6.84 21.20 -0.40
C ILE A 209 6.81 22.69 0.00
N ILE A 210 7.56 23.09 1.04
CA ILE A 210 7.61 24.50 1.49
C ILE A 210 8.33 25.40 0.46
N LEU A 211 9.32 24.87 -0.25
CA LEU A 211 10.04 25.62 -1.30
C LEU A 211 9.23 25.72 -2.60
N MET A 212 8.19 24.90 -2.78
CA MET A 212 7.28 24.92 -3.92
C MET A 212 6.01 25.75 -3.67
N LEU A 213 5.75 26.15 -2.41
CA LEU A 213 4.67 27.09 -2.02
C LEU A 213 5.17 28.54 -2.02
#